data_11137dfc44320839489caf741cd52be1
#
_entry.id   11137dfc44320839489caf741cd52be1
#
_cell.length_a   1.000
_cell.length_b   1.000
_cell.length_c   1.000
_cell.angle_alpha   90.00
_cell.angle_beta   90.00
_cell.angle_gamma   90.00
#
_symmetry.space_group_name_H-M   'P 1'
#
loop_
_entity.id
_entity.type
_entity.pdbx_description
1 polymer ?
#
loop_
_entity_poly.entity_id
_entity_poly.type
_entity_poly.pdbx_seq_one_letter_code
_entity_poly.pdbx_strand_id
1 'polypeptide(L)'
;MNFICQAASYTGIYQCTNDMFVLESNFVEHVSMYGLSYGTQEEYDFRFNQFAKIDAEINRINSEEGNTFIAGHNKFSTLTEFEMDRMKGKKAPAAQTNVVAIETNNLTDSIDWRTAGAVNPVQD
;
A
#
# COMPACT_ATOMS: atom_id res chain seq x y z
N MET A 1 -14.46 -19.58 23.64
CA MET A 1 -15.01 -18.73 22.56
C MET A 1 -14.38 -19.19 21.28
N ASN A 2 -15.16 -19.92 20.46
CA ASN A 2 -14.66 -20.43 19.19
C ASN A 2 -14.74 -19.31 18.13
N PHE A 3 -13.78 -18.45 18.13
CA PHE A 3 -13.63 -17.50 17.06
C PHE A 3 -12.74 -18.11 15.99
N ILE A 4 -13.18 -18.03 14.72
CA ILE A 4 -12.29 -17.82 13.60
C ILE A 4 -11.94 -19.02 12.72
N CYS A 5 -12.27 -20.22 13.10
CA CYS A 5 -12.21 -21.30 12.09
C CYS A 5 -13.35 -21.22 11.03
N GLN A 6 -14.24 -20.25 11.09
CA GLN A 6 -15.31 -20.06 10.09
C GLN A 6 -14.95 -19.13 8.92
N ALA A 7 -13.82 -18.46 8.96
CA ALA A 7 -13.34 -17.67 7.83
C ALA A 7 -12.61 -18.49 6.75
N ALA A 8 -12.64 -19.80 6.86
CA ALA A 8 -12.05 -20.75 5.91
C ALA A 8 -12.75 -20.84 4.55
N SER A 9 -13.67 -19.94 4.23
CA SER A 9 -14.27 -19.84 2.89
C SER A 9 -13.49 -18.99 1.90
N TYR A 10 -12.40 -18.36 2.32
CA TYR A 10 -11.44 -17.76 1.43
C TYR A 10 -10.27 -18.72 1.25
N THR A 11 -10.31 -19.43 0.16
CA THR A 11 -9.31 -20.31 -0.44
C THR A 11 -7.91 -20.18 0.16
N GLY A 12 -7.60 -21.12 1.06
CA GLY A 12 -6.34 -21.75 1.24
C GLY A 12 -5.12 -20.87 1.41
N ILE A 13 -4.79 -20.57 2.65
CA ILE A 13 -3.39 -20.52 3.10
C ILE A 13 -3.33 -20.37 4.63
N TYR A 14 -4.35 -19.82 5.29
CA TYR A 14 -4.32 -19.73 6.75
C TYR A 14 -4.93 -21.00 7.38
N GLN A 15 -4.09 -21.98 7.63
CA GLN A 15 -4.43 -23.02 8.61
C GLN A 15 -4.59 -22.33 9.96
N CYS A 16 -5.48 -22.84 10.83
CA CYS A 16 -5.60 -22.40 12.22
C CYS A 16 -4.31 -22.75 12.98
N THR A 17 -3.25 -22.06 12.66
CA THR A 17 -1.90 -22.25 13.12
C THR A 17 -1.46 -21.00 13.88
N ASN A 18 -0.31 -21.10 14.50
CA ASN A 18 0.41 -20.02 15.16
C ASN A 18 0.47 -18.72 14.31
N ASP A 19 0.46 -18.85 12.99
CA ASP A 19 0.58 -17.75 12.04
C ASP A 19 -0.64 -16.80 12.07
N MET A 20 -1.84 -17.35 12.29
CA MET A 20 -3.05 -16.53 12.38
C MET A 20 -3.11 -15.71 13.67
N PHE A 21 -2.62 -16.28 14.75
CA PHE A 21 -2.51 -15.56 16.02
C PHE A 21 -1.50 -14.41 15.93
N VAL A 22 -0.37 -14.64 15.25
CA VAL A 22 0.64 -13.62 14.99
C VAL A 22 0.07 -12.51 14.11
N LEU A 23 -0.65 -12.86 13.06
CA LEU A 23 -1.27 -11.88 12.15
C LEU A 23 -2.32 -11.01 12.88
N GLU A 24 -3.14 -11.62 13.73
CA GLU A 24 -4.12 -10.88 14.54
C GLU A 24 -3.43 -9.94 15.54
N SER A 25 -2.36 -10.40 16.19
CA SER A 25 -1.55 -9.57 17.08
C SER A 25 -0.95 -8.38 16.34
N ASN A 26 -0.38 -8.60 15.16
CA ASN A 26 0.18 -7.55 14.31
C ASN A 26 -0.89 -6.54 13.87
N PHE A 27 -2.10 -7.00 13.57
CA PHE A 27 -3.21 -6.12 13.23
C PHE A 27 -3.65 -5.25 14.42
N VAL A 28 -3.75 -5.83 15.63
CA VAL A 28 -4.07 -5.07 16.85
C VAL A 28 -3.00 -4.01 17.14
N GLU A 29 -1.73 -4.35 16.99
CA GLU A 29 -0.63 -3.41 17.11
C GLU A 29 -0.73 -2.29 16.07
N HIS A 30 -1.01 -2.63 14.80
CA HIS A 30 -1.23 -1.67 13.73
C HIS A 30 -2.38 -0.71 14.03
N VAL A 31 -3.52 -1.22 14.48
CA VAL A 31 -4.69 -0.41 14.88
C VAL A 31 -4.32 0.56 15.99
N SER A 32 -3.57 0.08 16.99
CA SER A 32 -3.10 0.91 18.10
C SER A 32 -2.11 1.97 17.65
N MET A 33 -1.12 1.59 16.84
CA MET A 33 -0.06 2.48 16.35
C MET A 33 -0.62 3.66 15.55
N TYR A 34 -1.61 3.41 14.70
CA TYR A 34 -2.21 4.43 13.84
C TYR A 34 -3.47 5.06 14.42
N GLY A 35 -3.85 4.71 15.66
CA GLY A 35 -5.03 5.25 16.33
C GLY A 35 -6.33 4.97 15.57
N LEU A 36 -6.42 3.81 14.90
CA LEU A 36 -7.59 3.44 14.13
C LEU A 36 -8.72 2.97 15.06
N SER A 37 -9.96 3.22 14.67
CA SER A 37 -11.15 2.79 15.41
C SER A 37 -12.24 2.39 14.43
N TYR A 38 -12.86 1.26 14.69
CA TYR A 38 -13.92 0.70 13.85
C TYR A 38 -15.22 0.60 14.67
N GLY A 39 -16.31 1.07 14.08
CA GLY A 39 -17.58 1.24 14.81
C GLY A 39 -18.34 -0.06 15.00
N THR A 40 -18.11 -1.07 14.18
CA THR A 40 -18.80 -2.36 14.22
C THR A 40 -17.82 -3.52 14.08
N GLN A 41 -18.25 -4.71 14.50
CA GLN A 41 -17.46 -5.94 14.36
C GLN A 41 -17.27 -6.30 12.88
N GLU A 42 -18.28 -6.07 12.05
CA GLU A 42 -18.24 -6.35 10.62
C GLU A 42 -17.18 -5.48 9.93
N GLU A 43 -17.07 -4.20 10.33
CA GLU A 43 -16.01 -3.33 9.81
C GLU A 43 -14.65 -3.77 10.29
N TYR A 44 -14.51 -4.13 11.56
CA TYR A 44 -13.25 -4.65 12.10
C TYR A 44 -12.78 -5.89 11.33
N ASP A 45 -13.67 -6.88 11.12
CA ASP A 45 -13.38 -8.10 10.39
C ASP A 45 -13.03 -7.81 8.92
N PHE A 46 -13.73 -6.86 8.30
CA PHE A 46 -13.41 -6.41 6.95
C PHE A 46 -12.01 -5.78 6.87
N ARG A 47 -11.65 -4.91 7.81
CA ARG A 47 -10.32 -4.26 7.86
C ARG A 47 -9.22 -5.26 8.17
N PHE A 48 -9.46 -6.20 9.05
CA PHE A 48 -8.55 -7.32 9.29
C PHE A 48 -8.27 -8.12 8.02
N ASN A 49 -9.32 -8.43 7.24
CA ASN A 49 -9.17 -9.13 5.98
C ASN A 49 -8.37 -8.32 4.93
N GLN A 50 -8.52 -6.99 4.88
CA GLN A 50 -7.68 -6.15 4.02
C GLN A 50 -6.21 -6.18 4.48
N PHE A 51 -5.97 -6.04 5.78
CA PHE A 51 -4.64 -6.13 6.37
C PHE A 51 -3.97 -7.47 6.05
N ALA A 52 -4.69 -8.58 6.20
CA ALA A 52 -4.19 -9.92 5.88
C ALA A 52 -3.78 -10.09 4.41
N LYS A 53 -4.54 -9.50 3.47
CA LYS A 53 -4.17 -9.50 2.04
C LYS A 53 -2.86 -8.75 1.79
N ILE A 54 -2.69 -7.59 2.42
CA ILE A 54 -1.47 -6.79 2.30
C ILE A 54 -0.29 -7.51 2.95
N ASP A 55 -0.49 -8.16 4.10
CA ASP A 55 0.55 -8.95 4.77
C ASP A 55 1.05 -10.10 3.87
N ALA A 56 0.13 -10.82 3.24
CA ALA A 56 0.49 -11.86 2.29
C ALA A 56 1.29 -11.31 1.10
N GLU A 57 0.93 -10.16 0.58
CA GLU A 57 1.66 -9.50 -0.52
C GLU A 57 3.04 -9.01 -0.07
N ILE A 58 3.16 -8.43 1.12
CA ILE A 58 4.44 -8.04 1.73
C ILE A 58 5.36 -9.25 1.85
N ASN A 59 4.85 -10.36 2.37
CA ASN A 59 5.62 -11.59 2.53
C ASN A 59 6.05 -12.16 1.17
N ARG A 60 5.18 -12.11 0.15
CA ARG A 60 5.50 -12.51 -1.22
C ARG A 60 6.66 -11.67 -1.76
N ILE A 61 6.55 -10.34 -1.69
CA ILE A 61 7.57 -9.41 -2.18
C ILE A 61 8.90 -9.64 -1.45
N ASN A 62 8.87 -9.76 -0.13
CA ASN A 62 10.09 -9.90 0.68
C ASN A 62 10.78 -11.26 0.48
N SER A 63 10.06 -12.26 -0.05
CA SER A 63 10.63 -13.58 -0.37
C SER A 63 11.24 -13.69 -1.77
N GLU A 64 11.06 -12.67 -2.63
CA GLU A 64 11.62 -12.67 -3.98
C GLU A 64 13.14 -12.50 -3.95
N GLU A 65 13.85 -13.40 -4.61
CA GLU A 65 15.30 -13.30 -4.76
C GLU A 65 15.70 -12.08 -5.60
N GLY A 66 16.73 -11.36 -5.14
CA GLY A 66 17.23 -10.16 -5.83
C GLY A 66 16.51 -8.87 -5.47
N ASN A 67 15.55 -8.91 -4.55
CA ASN A 67 14.89 -7.71 -4.07
C ASN A 67 15.88 -6.80 -3.32
N THR A 68 15.90 -5.51 -3.64
CA THR A 68 16.81 -4.52 -3.04
C THR A 68 16.16 -3.69 -1.93
N PHE A 69 14.89 -3.95 -1.61
CA PHE A 69 14.13 -3.25 -0.58
C PHE A 69 13.33 -4.25 0.27
N ILE A 70 12.87 -3.80 1.43
CA ILE A 70 11.99 -4.55 2.31
C ILE A 70 10.63 -3.84 2.35
N ALA A 71 9.59 -4.55 1.95
CA ALA A 71 8.22 -4.07 2.06
C ALA A 71 7.72 -4.20 3.51
N GLY A 72 6.83 -3.30 3.92
CA GLY A 72 6.23 -3.32 5.26
C GLY A 72 4.87 -2.64 5.30
N HIS A 73 4.14 -2.85 6.39
CA HIS A 73 2.85 -2.19 6.62
C HIS A 73 2.99 -0.68 6.82
N ASN A 74 1.98 0.05 6.40
CA ASN A 74 1.85 1.48 6.59
C ASN A 74 0.40 1.85 6.94
N LYS A 75 0.13 3.12 7.23
CA LYS A 75 -1.20 3.61 7.63
C LYS A 75 -2.34 3.30 6.64
N PHE A 76 -2.02 2.89 5.43
CA PHE A 76 -2.99 2.59 4.38
C PHE A 76 -3.27 1.08 4.24
N SER A 77 -2.58 0.22 4.98
CA SER A 77 -2.68 -1.24 4.84
C SER A 77 -4.06 -1.82 5.13
N THR A 78 -4.94 -1.05 5.76
CA THR A 78 -6.34 -1.46 6.03
C THR A 78 -7.34 -0.86 5.05
N LEU A 79 -6.90 0.00 4.13
CA LEU A 79 -7.76 0.67 3.17
C LEU A 79 -7.97 -0.19 1.92
N THR A 80 -9.14 -0.03 1.33
CA THR A 80 -9.44 -0.58 0.01
C THR A 80 -8.80 0.26 -1.09
N GLU A 81 -8.61 -0.34 -2.25
CA GLU A 81 -8.13 0.37 -3.44
C GLU A 81 -9.04 1.57 -3.80
N PHE A 82 -10.35 1.39 -3.67
CA PHE A 82 -11.30 2.47 -3.92
C PHE A 82 -11.13 3.66 -2.96
N GLU A 83 -10.88 3.40 -1.67
CA GLU A 83 -10.61 4.46 -0.68
C GLU A 83 -9.30 5.17 -0.99
N MET A 84 -8.28 4.44 -1.39
CA MET A 84 -7.00 5.01 -1.81
C MET A 84 -7.13 5.86 -3.08
N ASP A 85 -7.91 5.43 -4.05
CA ASP A 85 -8.16 6.19 -5.27
C ASP A 85 -8.86 7.53 -5.00
N ARG A 86 -9.77 7.55 -4.04
CA ARG A 86 -10.41 8.81 -3.61
C ARG A 86 -9.43 9.82 -3.00
N MET A 87 -8.36 9.35 -2.37
CA MET A 87 -7.33 10.22 -1.78
C MET A 87 -6.39 10.80 -2.83
N LYS A 88 -6.24 10.15 -3.98
CA LYS A 88 -5.32 10.61 -5.05
C LYS A 88 -5.74 11.95 -5.68
N GLY A 89 -7.02 12.34 -5.57
CA GLY A 89 -7.54 13.62 -6.03
C GLY A 89 -7.39 13.92 -7.53
N LYS A 90 -6.84 12.98 -8.30
CA LYS A 90 -6.59 13.16 -9.73
C LYS A 90 -7.88 12.97 -10.53
N LYS A 91 -8.34 14.03 -11.17
CA LYS A 91 -9.31 13.92 -12.26
C LYS A 91 -8.58 13.50 -13.54
N ALA A 92 -9.23 12.68 -14.36
CA ALA A 92 -8.72 12.38 -15.70
C ALA A 92 -8.43 13.73 -16.41
N PRO A 93 -7.24 13.90 -17.00
CA PRO A 93 -6.94 15.12 -17.74
C PRO A 93 -7.95 15.25 -18.89
N ALA A 94 -8.44 16.46 -19.12
CA ALA A 94 -9.17 16.74 -20.36
C ALA A 94 -8.28 16.37 -21.54
N ALA A 95 -8.86 15.84 -22.60
CA ALA A 95 -8.11 15.49 -23.80
C ALA A 95 -7.27 16.70 -24.23
N GLN A 96 -5.96 16.54 -24.26
CA GLN A 96 -5.07 17.59 -24.72
C GLN A 96 -5.22 17.71 -26.24
N THR A 97 -5.76 18.82 -26.68
CA THR A 97 -5.97 19.11 -28.11
C THR A 97 -4.72 19.65 -28.79
N ASN A 98 -3.76 20.17 -28.00
CA ASN A 98 -2.51 20.74 -28.52
C ASN A 98 -1.30 20.02 -27.90
N VAL A 99 -0.88 18.95 -28.50
CA VAL A 99 0.39 18.30 -28.18
C VAL A 99 1.47 18.90 -29.06
N VAL A 100 2.37 19.69 -28.49
CA VAL A 100 3.55 20.19 -29.19
C VAL A 100 4.65 19.15 -29.03
N ALA A 101 5.12 18.57 -30.13
CA ALA A 101 6.30 17.73 -30.11
C ALA A 101 7.54 18.62 -29.90
N ILE A 102 8.26 18.35 -28.82
CA ILE A 102 9.54 19.01 -28.54
C ILE A 102 10.62 18.28 -29.33
N GLU A 103 11.43 19.03 -30.08
CA GLU A 103 12.59 18.45 -30.75
C GLU A 103 13.58 17.93 -29.74
N THR A 104 13.97 16.68 -29.91
CA THR A 104 14.91 15.98 -29.03
C THR A 104 16.34 15.92 -29.57
N ASN A 105 16.65 16.79 -30.53
CA ASN A 105 18.00 16.89 -31.13
C ASN A 105 18.96 17.55 -30.14
N ASN A 106 20.14 16.98 -30.00
CA ASN A 106 21.21 17.49 -29.13
C ASN A 106 20.90 17.49 -27.63
N LEU A 107 20.22 16.45 -27.14
CA LEU A 107 20.10 16.26 -25.69
C LEU A 107 21.46 15.88 -25.09
N THR A 108 21.75 16.41 -23.90
CA THR A 108 22.91 15.99 -23.12
C THR A 108 22.66 14.59 -22.56
N ASP A 109 23.68 13.74 -22.49
CA ASP A 109 23.55 12.37 -21.95
C ASP A 109 23.04 12.34 -20.51
N SER A 110 23.27 13.41 -19.76
CA SER A 110 22.84 13.55 -18.37
C SER A 110 22.71 15.02 -18.00
N ILE A 111 21.69 15.36 -17.20
CA ILE A 111 21.53 16.69 -16.62
C ILE A 111 21.08 16.56 -15.16
N ASP A 112 21.75 17.26 -14.25
CA ASP A 112 21.28 17.44 -12.87
C ASP A 112 20.56 18.80 -12.75
N TRP A 113 19.25 18.76 -12.68
CA TRP A 113 18.40 19.94 -12.58
C TRP A 113 18.62 20.76 -11.29
N ARG A 114 19.21 20.17 -10.26
CA ARG A 114 19.58 20.86 -9.01
C ARG A 114 20.76 21.80 -9.26
N THR A 115 21.77 21.32 -9.95
CA THR A 115 22.94 22.14 -10.34
C THR A 115 22.59 23.20 -11.38
N ALA A 116 21.56 22.91 -12.21
CA ALA A 116 21.02 23.87 -13.18
C ALA A 116 20.09 24.93 -12.54
N GLY A 117 19.84 24.86 -11.22
CA GLY A 117 19.01 25.82 -10.50
C GLY A 117 17.50 25.69 -10.75
N ALA A 118 17.05 24.59 -11.35
CA ALA A 118 15.64 24.37 -11.67
C ALA A 118 14.84 23.66 -10.55
N VAL A 119 15.51 23.27 -9.47
CA VAL A 119 14.91 22.57 -8.33
C VAL A 119 15.16 23.37 -7.06
N ASN A 120 14.09 23.63 -6.32
CA ASN A 120 14.19 24.27 -5.02
C ASN A 120 14.85 23.34 -3.98
N PRO A 121 15.48 23.89 -2.93
CA PRO A 121 15.93 23.10 -1.78
C PRO A 121 14.76 22.34 -1.15
N VAL A 122 15.08 21.23 -0.47
CA VAL A 122 14.09 20.51 0.34
C VAL A 122 13.51 21.47 1.37
N GLN A 123 12.20 21.57 1.42
CA GLN A 123 11.46 22.35 2.41
C GLN A 123 10.82 21.37 3.39
N ASP A 124 11.08 21.57 4.68
CA ASP A 124 10.44 20.86 5.80
C ASP A 124 9.12 21.53 6.17
#